data_782a2218143c857208788c84348d040a
#
_entry.id   782a2218143c857208788c84348d040a
#
_cell.length_a   1.000
_cell.length_b   1.000
_cell.length_c   1.000
_cell.angle_alpha   90.00
_cell.angle_beta   90.00
_cell.angle_gamma   90.00
#
_symmetry.space_group_name_H-M   'P 1'
#
loop_
_entity.id
_entity.type
_entity.pdbx_description
1 polymer ?
#
loop_
_entity_poly.entity_id
_entity_poly.type
_entity_poly.pdbx_seq_one_letter_code
_entity_poly.pdbx_strand_id
1 'polypeptide(L)'
;TKGQNIAIGRDALKVQTDGGEFNVAVGTYSLDENTFGDKNVALGYVALGKNTEASYNTGIGTESLKLNTTGTNNTGLGYAAGDVVSSGSQNVLIGASTDPGAADATNQTVVGYGTTGQADNSVTLGNADVTAVYMAQDKGATVHAASISLENDETITNSTDTQIDMSSTTLVVGNGSVDPTI
;
A
#
# COMPACT_ATOMS: atom_id res chain seq x y z
N THR A 1 8.69 26.97 21.35
CA THR A 1 8.57 26.21 20.09
C THR A 1 9.77 25.31 19.96
N LYS A 2 9.65 24.09 20.42
CA LYS A 2 10.59 23.04 20.11
C LYS A 2 10.03 22.32 18.90
N GLY A 3 10.81 22.18 17.86
CA GLY A 3 10.48 21.43 16.67
C GLY A 3 10.24 22.31 15.43
N GLN A 4 10.84 21.90 14.34
CA GLN A 4 10.67 22.52 13.02
C GLN A 4 9.41 21.94 12.37
N ASN A 5 8.22 22.30 12.90
CA ASN A 5 6.94 21.78 12.45
C ASN A 5 6.14 22.83 11.69
N ILE A 6 5.32 22.40 10.76
CA ILE A 6 4.33 23.21 10.06
C ILE A 6 2.94 22.73 10.48
N ALA A 7 2.12 23.61 11.02
CA ALA A 7 0.73 23.33 11.39
C ALA A 7 -0.20 24.41 10.80
N ILE A 8 -1.13 23.99 9.95
CA ILE A 8 -2.11 24.87 9.32
C ILE A 8 -3.50 24.23 9.44
N GLY A 9 -4.37 24.83 10.18
CA GLY A 9 -5.74 24.35 10.41
C GLY A 9 -6.11 24.29 11.89
N ARG A 10 -7.42 24.17 12.15
CA ARG A 10 -7.91 24.07 13.52
C ARG A 10 -7.43 22.77 14.15
N ASP A 11 -6.82 22.87 15.33
CA ASP A 11 -6.29 21.74 16.10
C ASP A 11 -5.25 20.87 15.35
N ALA A 12 -4.60 21.42 14.30
CA ALA A 12 -3.45 20.75 13.68
C ALA A 12 -2.28 20.71 14.67
N LEU A 13 -1.67 19.53 14.91
CA LEU A 13 -0.60 19.30 15.90
C LEU A 13 -0.94 19.80 17.31
N LYS A 14 -2.18 19.64 17.74
CA LYS A 14 -2.71 20.25 18.98
C LYS A 14 -2.02 19.76 20.25
N VAL A 15 -1.71 18.46 20.33
CA VAL A 15 -1.24 17.82 21.58
C VAL A 15 0.29 17.71 21.63
N GLN A 16 0.98 18.28 20.66
CA GLN A 16 2.44 18.20 20.62
C GLN A 16 3.06 18.76 21.90
N THR A 17 3.76 17.90 22.63
CA THR A 17 4.51 18.22 23.85
C THR A 17 5.99 18.49 23.52
N ASP A 18 6.93 18.09 24.36
CA ASP A 18 8.37 18.33 24.19
C ASP A 18 9.07 17.41 23.16
N GLY A 19 8.31 16.57 22.42
CA GLY A 19 8.77 15.71 21.34
C GLY A 19 8.09 16.05 20.03
N GLY A 20 8.40 15.29 18.97
CA GLY A 20 7.78 15.45 17.66
C GLY A 20 8.31 16.62 16.84
N GLU A 21 9.33 16.34 16.00
CA GLU A 21 9.99 17.33 15.16
C GLU A 21 9.80 17.02 13.66
N PHE A 22 9.95 18.07 12.84
CA PHE A 22 9.90 17.95 11.37
C PHE A 22 8.58 17.43 10.81
N ASN A 23 7.46 17.66 11.50
CA ASN A 23 6.15 17.28 11.04
C ASN A 23 5.49 18.37 10.21
N VAL A 24 4.73 17.96 9.19
CA VAL A 24 3.87 18.85 8.40
C VAL A 24 2.42 18.40 8.61
N ALA A 25 1.61 19.25 9.20
CA ALA A 25 0.18 19.04 9.44
C ALA A 25 -0.63 20.16 8.80
N VAL A 26 -1.36 19.84 7.74
CA VAL A 26 -2.22 20.80 7.04
C VAL A 26 -3.63 20.23 6.93
N GLY A 27 -4.55 20.81 7.66
CA GLY A 27 -5.95 20.38 7.75
C GLY A 27 -6.47 20.37 9.19
N THR A 28 -7.77 20.48 9.35
CA THR A 28 -8.40 20.39 10.67
C THR A 28 -8.17 19.01 11.26
N TYR A 29 -7.67 18.94 12.51
CA TYR A 29 -7.34 17.72 13.24
C TYR A 29 -6.25 16.85 12.57
N SER A 30 -5.42 17.40 11.68
CA SER A 30 -4.26 16.67 11.18
C SER A 30 -3.19 16.53 12.27
N LEU A 31 -2.69 15.31 12.50
CA LEU A 31 -1.72 14.99 13.56
C LEU A 31 -2.11 15.55 14.95
N ASP A 32 -3.40 15.64 15.27
CA ASP A 32 -3.87 16.33 16.48
C ASP A 32 -3.53 15.61 17.79
N GLU A 33 -3.27 14.30 17.77
CA GLU A 33 -2.83 13.51 18.93
C GLU A 33 -1.32 13.22 18.93
N ASN A 34 -0.53 13.80 18.00
CA ASN A 34 0.90 13.53 17.92
C ASN A 34 1.66 14.11 19.14
N THR A 35 2.29 13.23 19.92
CA THR A 35 3.07 13.61 21.12
C THR A 35 4.57 13.57 20.85
N PHE A 36 5.09 12.49 20.28
CA PHE A 36 6.52 12.24 20.08
C PHE A 36 6.90 11.87 18.64
N GLY A 37 5.93 11.62 17.75
CA GLY A 37 6.22 11.21 16.38
C GLY A 37 6.93 12.28 15.54
N ASP A 38 7.98 11.89 14.83
CA ASP A 38 8.81 12.74 13.99
C ASP A 38 8.58 12.53 12.51
N LYS A 39 8.84 13.58 11.71
CA LYS A 39 8.95 13.48 10.25
C LYS A 39 7.71 12.88 9.58
N ASN A 40 6.54 13.21 10.10
CA ASN A 40 5.27 12.83 9.51
C ASN A 40 4.74 13.95 8.62
N VAL A 41 4.09 13.59 7.53
CA VAL A 41 3.37 14.50 6.64
C VAL A 41 1.89 14.13 6.67
N ALA A 42 1.06 15.04 7.14
CA ALA A 42 -0.40 14.90 7.18
C ALA A 42 -1.05 16.06 6.42
N LEU A 43 -1.69 15.76 5.31
CA LEU A 43 -2.41 16.74 4.51
C LEU A 43 -3.86 16.28 4.29
N GLY A 44 -4.79 16.85 5.01
CA GLY A 44 -6.22 16.54 4.95
C GLY A 44 -6.90 16.61 6.30
N TYR A 45 -8.24 16.59 6.29
CA TYR A 45 -9.03 16.52 7.50
C TYR A 45 -8.77 15.19 8.22
N VAL A 46 -8.35 15.22 9.49
CA VAL A 46 -8.03 14.06 10.35
C VAL A 46 -6.95 13.13 9.77
N ALA A 47 -6.14 13.61 8.80
CA ALA A 47 -5.00 12.83 8.32
C ALA A 47 -4.03 12.56 9.47
N LEU A 48 -3.65 11.27 9.69
CA LEU A 48 -2.81 10.84 10.81
C LEU A 48 -3.33 11.31 12.20
N GLY A 49 -4.64 11.47 12.37
CA GLY A 49 -5.23 12.09 13.56
C GLY A 49 -4.92 11.35 14.86
N LYS A 50 -4.79 10.03 14.84
CA LYS A 50 -4.47 9.19 16.01
C LYS A 50 -2.98 8.88 16.18
N ASN A 51 -2.12 9.49 15.36
CA ASN A 51 -0.68 9.28 15.48
C ASN A 51 -0.19 9.81 16.84
N THR A 52 0.40 8.97 17.67
CA THR A 52 0.92 9.39 18.98
C THR A 52 2.45 9.44 18.99
N GLU A 53 3.11 8.36 18.66
CA GLU A 53 4.56 8.20 18.72
C GLU A 53 5.18 7.78 17.39
N ALA A 54 4.35 7.44 16.40
CA ALA A 54 4.81 6.93 15.13
C ALA A 54 5.50 8.00 14.28
N SER A 55 6.55 7.59 13.56
CA SER A 55 7.38 8.47 12.76
C SER A 55 7.45 8.02 11.30
N TYR A 56 7.86 8.96 10.42
CA TYR A 56 8.08 8.70 9.00
C TYR A 56 6.82 8.28 8.22
N ASN A 57 5.64 8.72 8.65
CA ASN A 57 4.40 8.43 7.93
C ASN A 57 3.99 9.59 7.01
N THR A 58 3.42 9.26 5.87
CA THR A 58 2.86 10.23 4.92
C THR A 58 1.38 9.90 4.71
N GLY A 59 0.49 10.73 5.22
CA GLY A 59 -0.96 10.64 5.05
C GLY A 59 -1.47 11.85 4.24
N ILE A 60 -1.87 11.64 2.99
CA ILE A 60 -2.39 12.68 2.11
C ILE A 60 -3.81 12.31 1.66
N GLY A 61 -4.77 13.06 2.13
CA GLY A 61 -6.20 12.85 1.91
C GLY A 61 -6.99 12.94 3.21
N THR A 62 -8.27 13.26 3.10
CA THR A 62 -9.18 13.21 4.25
C THR A 62 -9.17 11.81 4.85
N GLU A 63 -8.95 11.71 6.16
CA GLU A 63 -8.89 10.47 6.93
C GLU A 63 -7.78 9.48 6.53
N SER A 64 -6.80 9.91 5.73
CA SER A 64 -5.66 9.04 5.39
C SER A 64 -4.87 8.67 6.65
N LEU A 65 -4.63 7.37 6.85
CA LEU A 65 -3.91 6.81 8.01
C LEU A 65 -4.46 7.28 9.38
N LYS A 66 -5.76 7.58 9.46
CA LYS A 66 -6.36 8.26 10.64
C LYS A 66 -6.19 7.50 11.94
N LEU A 67 -6.20 6.16 11.91
CA LEU A 67 -6.09 5.31 13.10
C LEU A 67 -4.66 4.87 13.41
N ASN A 68 -3.67 5.29 12.62
CA ASN A 68 -2.28 4.94 12.88
C ASN A 68 -1.81 5.51 14.22
N THR A 69 -1.44 4.66 15.15
CA THR A 69 -0.97 5.04 16.49
C THR A 69 0.54 4.91 16.62
N THR A 70 1.08 3.75 16.26
CA THR A 70 2.49 3.39 16.44
C THR A 70 3.17 2.87 15.17
N GLY A 71 2.42 2.65 14.08
CA GLY A 71 2.96 2.17 12.80
C GLY A 71 3.86 3.20 12.14
N THR A 72 5.02 2.77 11.62
CA THR A 72 6.03 3.65 11.04
C THR A 72 6.23 3.40 9.54
N ASN A 73 6.74 4.41 8.82
CA ASN A 73 7.07 4.30 7.40
C ASN A 73 5.87 3.93 6.51
N ASN A 74 4.67 4.34 6.87
CA ASN A 74 3.49 4.11 6.05
C ASN A 74 3.23 5.30 5.11
N THR A 75 2.77 5.01 3.91
CA THR A 75 2.31 6.02 2.95
C THR A 75 0.86 5.74 2.60
N GLY A 76 -0.04 6.66 2.94
CA GLY A 76 -1.43 6.67 2.54
C GLY A 76 -1.70 7.86 1.61
N LEU A 77 -2.16 7.61 0.40
CA LEU A 77 -2.49 8.63 -0.58
C LEU A 77 -3.91 8.40 -1.14
N GLY A 78 -4.85 9.17 -0.69
CA GLY A 78 -6.26 9.11 -1.07
C GLY A 78 -7.20 9.32 0.11
N TYR A 79 -8.49 9.50 -0.18
CA TYR A 79 -9.54 9.53 0.85
C TYR A 79 -9.55 8.20 1.61
N ALA A 80 -9.45 8.23 2.93
CA ALA A 80 -9.45 7.06 3.81
C ALA A 80 -8.43 5.98 3.38
N ALA A 81 -7.32 6.35 2.74
CA ALA A 81 -6.27 5.40 2.41
C ALA A 81 -5.53 4.96 3.68
N GLY A 82 -5.56 3.66 3.97
CA GLY A 82 -4.96 3.09 5.17
C GLY A 82 -5.65 3.46 6.47
N ASP A 83 -6.92 3.77 6.43
CA ASP A 83 -7.64 4.25 7.61
C ASP A 83 -7.84 3.19 8.70
N VAL A 84 -7.60 1.92 8.39
CA VAL A 84 -7.58 0.80 9.35
C VAL A 84 -6.21 0.53 9.99
N VAL A 85 -5.13 1.07 9.41
CA VAL A 85 -3.77 0.89 9.97
C VAL A 85 -3.71 1.43 11.39
N SER A 86 -3.21 0.62 12.33
CA SER A 86 -2.99 1.05 13.73
C SER A 86 -1.53 0.91 14.17
N SER A 87 -0.95 -0.26 14.04
CA SER A 87 0.45 -0.57 14.38
C SER A 87 1.27 -1.10 13.21
N GLY A 88 0.62 -1.37 12.07
CA GLY A 88 1.26 -1.82 10.84
C GLY A 88 2.30 -0.84 10.31
N SER A 89 3.34 -1.34 9.65
CA SER A 89 4.48 -0.52 9.22
C SER A 89 4.92 -0.84 7.79
N GLN A 90 5.60 0.13 7.15
CA GLN A 90 6.19 -0.04 5.82
C GLN A 90 5.14 -0.30 4.70
N ASN A 91 3.92 0.15 4.89
CA ASN A 91 2.85 -0.03 3.90
C ASN A 91 2.75 1.16 2.94
N VAL A 92 2.47 0.88 1.68
CA VAL A 92 2.18 1.86 0.62
C VAL A 92 0.75 1.64 0.14
N LEU A 93 -0.14 2.59 0.43
CA LEU A 93 -1.59 2.49 0.23
C LEU A 93 -2.04 3.66 -0.67
N ILE A 94 -2.29 3.40 -1.94
CA ILE A 94 -2.57 4.43 -2.94
C ILE A 94 -3.95 4.20 -3.57
N GLY A 95 -4.85 5.11 -3.33
CA GLY A 95 -6.22 5.10 -3.82
C GLY A 95 -7.22 5.39 -2.70
N ALA A 96 -8.44 5.77 -3.05
CA ALA A 96 -9.47 5.98 -2.05
C ALA A 96 -9.94 4.65 -1.45
N SER A 97 -10.09 4.61 -0.12
CA SER A 97 -10.50 3.42 0.64
C SER A 97 -9.62 2.19 0.35
N THR A 98 -8.32 2.42 0.19
CA THR A 98 -7.33 1.37 -0.04
C THR A 98 -6.69 1.00 1.30
N ASP A 99 -6.77 -0.26 1.67
CA ASP A 99 -6.35 -0.74 2.99
C ASP A 99 -5.39 -1.93 2.93
N PRO A 100 -4.53 -2.12 3.94
CA PRO A 100 -3.80 -3.36 4.08
C PRO A 100 -4.73 -4.50 4.52
N GLY A 101 -4.25 -5.74 4.46
CA GLY A 101 -5.03 -6.92 4.85
C GLY A 101 -5.38 -6.99 6.35
N ALA A 102 -4.67 -6.24 7.19
CA ALA A 102 -4.89 -6.15 8.64
C ALA A 102 -4.35 -4.83 9.19
N ALA A 103 -4.82 -4.42 10.37
CA ALA A 103 -4.42 -3.17 11.03
C ALA A 103 -2.94 -3.14 11.47
N ASP A 104 -2.32 -4.28 11.65
CA ASP A 104 -0.92 -4.50 12.02
C ASP A 104 -0.05 -5.01 10.84
N ALA A 105 -0.60 -5.06 9.64
CA ALA A 105 0.06 -5.55 8.44
C ALA A 105 1.38 -4.83 8.13
N THR A 106 2.34 -5.57 7.58
CA THR A 106 3.68 -5.05 7.33
C THR A 106 4.12 -5.25 5.89
N ASN A 107 4.76 -4.21 5.33
CA ASN A 107 5.38 -4.24 4.01
C ASN A 107 4.40 -4.67 2.89
N GLN A 108 3.22 -4.07 2.89
CA GLN A 108 2.24 -4.26 1.82
C GLN A 108 2.24 -3.04 0.89
N THR A 109 2.24 -3.27 -0.42
CA THR A 109 1.95 -2.24 -1.42
C THR A 109 0.58 -2.53 -2.01
N VAL A 110 -0.37 -1.63 -1.78
CA VAL A 110 -1.76 -1.79 -2.24
C VAL A 110 -2.16 -0.57 -3.07
N VAL A 111 -2.54 -0.79 -4.31
CA VAL A 111 -2.87 0.29 -5.25
C VAL A 111 -4.21 0.03 -5.91
N GLY A 112 -5.13 0.99 -5.81
CA GLY A 112 -6.43 0.94 -6.47
C GLY A 112 -7.53 1.59 -5.62
N TYR A 113 -8.75 1.58 -6.11
CA TYR A 113 -9.93 2.04 -5.39
C TYR A 113 -10.55 0.87 -4.60
N GLY A 114 -10.78 1.06 -3.29
CA GLY A 114 -11.39 0.02 -2.45
C GLY A 114 -10.60 -1.31 -2.47
N THR A 115 -9.30 -1.25 -2.67
CA THR A 115 -8.44 -2.44 -2.74
C THR A 115 -7.97 -2.81 -1.35
N THR A 116 -8.02 -4.09 -1.02
CA THR A 116 -7.52 -4.62 0.26
C THR A 116 -6.29 -5.50 0.01
N GLY A 117 -5.23 -5.27 0.77
CA GLY A 117 -4.03 -6.08 0.77
C GLY A 117 -4.30 -7.52 1.21
N GLN A 118 -3.45 -8.45 0.81
CA GLN A 118 -3.69 -9.89 1.04
C GLN A 118 -2.80 -10.48 2.13
N ALA A 119 -1.52 -10.17 2.11
CA ALA A 119 -0.55 -10.74 3.05
C ALA A 119 0.64 -9.79 3.24
N ASP A 120 1.36 -9.94 4.32
CA ASP A 120 2.62 -9.24 4.52
C ASP A 120 3.63 -9.53 3.41
N ASN A 121 4.47 -8.55 3.12
CA ASN A 121 5.47 -8.62 2.06
C ASN A 121 4.87 -8.86 0.66
N SER A 122 3.73 -8.27 0.35
CA SER A 122 3.00 -8.46 -0.91
C SER A 122 2.68 -7.16 -1.64
N VAL A 123 2.36 -7.29 -2.92
CA VAL A 123 1.83 -6.21 -3.76
C VAL A 123 0.45 -6.62 -4.27
N THR A 124 -0.56 -5.80 -4.03
CA THR A 124 -1.92 -5.97 -4.54
C THR A 124 -2.26 -4.81 -5.47
N LEU A 125 -2.61 -5.09 -6.71
CA LEU A 125 -2.96 -4.11 -7.72
C LEU A 125 -4.42 -4.26 -8.13
N GLY A 126 -5.27 -3.35 -7.67
CA GLY A 126 -6.70 -3.33 -7.96
C GLY A 126 -7.55 -4.24 -7.06
N ASN A 127 -8.84 -3.97 -7.06
CA ASN A 127 -9.87 -4.75 -6.36
C ASN A 127 -10.42 -5.87 -7.27
N ALA A 128 -11.49 -6.54 -6.83
CA ALA A 128 -12.12 -7.64 -7.59
C ALA A 128 -12.73 -7.22 -8.95
N ASP A 129 -12.89 -5.92 -9.20
CA ASP A 129 -13.44 -5.43 -10.48
C ASP A 129 -12.35 -5.24 -11.54
N VAL A 130 -11.07 -5.35 -11.17
CA VAL A 130 -9.96 -5.21 -12.12
C VAL A 130 -9.83 -6.48 -12.94
N THR A 131 -10.09 -6.38 -14.24
CA THR A 131 -10.09 -7.49 -15.18
C THR A 131 -8.77 -7.63 -15.96
N ALA A 132 -7.88 -6.64 -15.92
CA ALA A 132 -6.59 -6.70 -16.62
C ALA A 132 -5.54 -5.78 -15.97
N VAL A 133 -4.31 -6.23 -15.90
CA VAL A 133 -3.13 -5.43 -15.55
C VAL A 133 -2.21 -5.35 -16.76
N TYR A 134 -2.08 -4.15 -17.32
CA TYR A 134 -1.17 -3.89 -18.43
C TYR A 134 0.20 -3.43 -17.88
N MET A 135 1.22 -4.25 -18.05
CA MET A 135 2.58 -3.95 -17.57
C MET A 135 3.28 -2.85 -18.39
N ALA A 136 2.86 -2.65 -19.64
CA ALA A 136 3.30 -1.54 -20.47
C ALA A 136 2.18 -1.11 -21.44
N GLN A 137 2.20 0.15 -21.86
CA GLN A 137 1.20 0.69 -22.79
C GLN A 137 1.23 -0.01 -24.16
N ASP A 138 2.40 -0.39 -24.63
CA ASP A 138 2.61 -1.11 -25.89
C ASP A 138 2.61 -2.66 -25.74
N LYS A 139 2.35 -3.15 -24.52
CA LYS A 139 2.39 -4.58 -24.16
C LYS A 139 3.76 -5.24 -24.32
N GLY A 140 4.83 -4.44 -24.43
CA GLY A 140 6.21 -4.92 -24.59
C GLY A 140 6.98 -5.18 -23.30
N ALA A 141 6.33 -5.10 -22.11
CA ALA A 141 7.01 -5.30 -20.83
C ALA A 141 7.38 -6.79 -20.61
N THR A 142 8.55 -7.00 -20.01
CA THR A 142 8.99 -8.31 -19.54
C THR A 142 8.70 -8.47 -18.06
N VAL A 143 8.14 -9.62 -17.66
CA VAL A 143 7.95 -9.99 -16.25
C VAL A 143 9.15 -10.82 -15.79
N HIS A 144 9.94 -10.26 -14.87
CA HIS A 144 11.01 -10.98 -14.18
C HIS A 144 10.49 -11.53 -12.86
N ALA A 145 10.24 -12.82 -12.80
CA ALA A 145 9.76 -13.50 -11.61
C ALA A 145 10.48 -14.84 -11.41
N ALA A 146 10.71 -15.23 -10.15
CA ALA A 146 11.26 -16.57 -9.85
C ALA A 146 10.26 -17.66 -10.22
N SER A 147 8.97 -17.37 -10.10
CA SER A 147 7.87 -18.26 -10.52
C SER A 147 6.63 -17.42 -10.86
N ILE A 148 5.76 -17.95 -11.70
CA ILE A 148 4.41 -17.46 -11.96
C ILE A 148 3.47 -18.57 -11.53
N SER A 149 2.63 -18.30 -10.51
CA SER A 149 1.59 -19.22 -10.06
C SER A 149 0.26 -18.78 -10.68
N LEU A 150 -0.40 -19.70 -11.35
CA LEU A 150 -1.76 -19.55 -11.87
C LEU A 150 -2.66 -20.48 -11.06
N GLU A 151 -3.80 -19.97 -10.60
CA GLU A 151 -4.77 -20.72 -9.79
C GLU A 151 -6.12 -20.79 -10.51
N ASN A 152 -6.87 -21.88 -10.30
CA ASN A 152 -8.26 -22.02 -10.78
C ASN A 152 -8.46 -21.95 -12.31
N ASP A 153 -7.90 -22.89 -13.06
CA ASP A 153 -8.09 -23.04 -14.51
C ASP A 153 -7.64 -21.87 -15.39
N GLU A 154 -6.74 -21.04 -14.87
CA GLU A 154 -6.14 -19.93 -15.61
C GLU A 154 -5.19 -20.44 -16.70
N THR A 155 -5.10 -19.69 -17.78
CA THR A 155 -4.30 -20.06 -18.94
C THR A 155 -3.27 -18.99 -19.30
N ILE A 156 -2.09 -19.42 -19.73
CA ILE A 156 -1.15 -18.57 -20.44
C ILE A 156 -1.51 -18.64 -21.92
N THR A 157 -2.06 -17.55 -22.47
CA THR A 157 -2.40 -17.48 -23.90
C THR A 157 -1.54 -16.43 -24.60
N ASN A 158 -1.08 -16.79 -25.81
CA ASN A 158 -0.50 -15.81 -26.72
C ASN A 158 -1.49 -15.60 -27.89
N SER A 159 -2.11 -14.43 -27.95
CA SER A 159 -3.18 -14.16 -28.95
C SER A 159 -2.66 -13.67 -30.31
N THR A 160 -1.37 -13.38 -30.44
CA THR A 160 -0.79 -12.78 -31.67
C THR A 160 0.38 -13.57 -32.25
N ASP A 161 0.92 -14.51 -31.52
CA ASP A 161 2.00 -15.37 -31.95
C ASP A 161 1.63 -16.84 -31.63
N THR A 162 2.06 -17.77 -32.44
CA THR A 162 1.71 -19.21 -32.28
C THR A 162 2.64 -19.92 -31.29
N GLN A 163 3.60 -19.23 -30.68
CA GLN A 163 4.60 -19.83 -29.79
C GLN A 163 4.56 -19.24 -28.40
N ILE A 164 4.42 -20.09 -27.39
CA ILE A 164 4.90 -19.86 -26.04
C ILE A 164 6.27 -20.52 -25.97
N ASP A 165 7.33 -19.71 -26.05
CA ASP A 165 8.69 -20.24 -25.97
C ASP A 165 9.05 -20.54 -24.51
N MET A 166 9.07 -21.81 -24.16
CA MET A 166 9.53 -22.28 -22.86
C MET A 166 10.93 -22.88 -23.05
N SER A 167 11.94 -22.04 -23.21
CA SER A 167 13.35 -22.42 -23.41
C SER A 167 14.00 -22.97 -22.12
N SER A 168 13.28 -23.77 -21.35
CA SER A 168 13.74 -24.44 -20.16
C SER A 168 14.13 -25.88 -20.42
N THR A 169 15.08 -26.39 -19.66
CA THR A 169 15.54 -27.78 -19.74
C THR A 169 14.53 -28.82 -19.26
N THR A 170 13.45 -28.39 -18.59
CA THR A 170 12.42 -29.31 -18.09
C THR A 170 11.05 -28.63 -18.08
N LEU A 171 10.12 -29.17 -18.89
CA LEU A 171 8.69 -28.88 -18.77
C LEU A 171 8.05 -30.03 -17.97
N VAL A 172 7.51 -29.71 -16.79
CA VAL A 172 6.71 -30.69 -16.01
C VAL A 172 5.24 -30.35 -16.18
N VAL A 173 4.49 -31.20 -16.86
CA VAL A 173 3.06 -31.03 -17.08
C VAL A 173 2.28 -31.96 -16.16
N GLY A 174 1.50 -31.40 -15.24
CA GLY A 174 0.59 -32.16 -14.38
C GLY A 174 1.21 -32.85 -13.17
N ASN A 175 0.39 -33.44 -12.33
CA ASN A 175 0.73 -34.14 -11.07
C ASN A 175 1.43 -35.49 -11.31
N GLY A 176 2.49 -35.54 -12.11
CA GLY A 176 3.22 -36.74 -12.37
C GLY A 176 2.54 -37.72 -13.35
N SER A 177 1.43 -37.37 -13.99
CA SER A 177 0.87 -38.07 -15.10
C SER A 177 1.38 -37.46 -16.41
N VAL A 178 2.33 -38.10 -17.06
CA VAL A 178 2.77 -37.74 -18.40
C VAL A 178 1.63 -38.05 -19.34
N ASP A 179 1.09 -37.07 -20.05
CA ASP A 179 0.24 -37.37 -21.21
C ASP A 179 1.15 -37.99 -22.29
N PRO A 180 0.97 -39.26 -22.64
CA PRO A 180 1.85 -39.95 -23.60
C PRO A 180 1.64 -39.51 -25.05
N THR A 181 0.87 -38.41 -25.28
CA THR A 181 0.53 -37.92 -26.63
C THR A 181 1.15 -36.56 -26.99
N ILE A 182 2.09 -36.04 -26.20
CA ILE A 182 2.91 -34.86 -26.55
C ILE A 182 4.27 -35.31 -27.07
#